data_59bf8d7f9023b76c76464bd5caea9b89
#
_entry.id   59bf8d7f9023b76c76464bd5caea9b89
#
_cell.length_a   1.000
_cell.length_b   1.000
_cell.length_c   1.000
_cell.angle_alpha   90.00
_cell.angle_beta   90.00
_cell.angle_gamma   90.00
#
_symmetry.space_group_name_H-M   'P 1'
#
loop_
_entity.id
_entity.type
_entity.pdbx_description
1 polymer ?
#
loop_
_entity_poly.entity_id
_entity_poly.type
_entity_poly.pdbx_seq_one_letter_code
_entity_poly.pdbx_strand_id
1 'polypeptide(L)'
;ATTEIYTLSLHDALPIYAKIFSEIVRKLPDSDVVIETDSNFKTTITCEKAKFNIVGKSGDDFSYIPFIERNECISISQFTLKEVIRQTIFSIADNDNNKLMTGELFEIEENQLKVVSLDGHRISIRNIELKNNYDHKKVVVPGKTLQEVSKILPGSAEEEVNIFLSENHIVFEFDDTTVVSRLIEGEYFKIEQMLSSDYDTKVKINKR
;
A
#
# COMPACT_ATOMS: atom_id res chain seq x y z
N ALA A 1 14.62 -23.28 18.97
CA ALA A 1 13.49 -22.67 19.68
C ALA A 1 12.26 -22.83 18.81
N THR A 2 11.28 -23.61 19.30
CA THR A 2 10.03 -23.88 18.57
C THR A 2 9.10 -22.68 18.83
N THR A 3 8.86 -21.85 17.82
CA THR A 3 7.87 -20.77 17.90
C THR A 3 6.50 -21.43 17.72
N GLU A 4 5.75 -21.57 18.77
CA GLU A 4 4.35 -21.97 18.69
C GLU A 4 3.53 -20.74 18.25
N ILE A 5 2.98 -20.82 17.03
CA ILE A 5 2.05 -19.80 16.51
C ILE A 5 0.65 -20.25 16.92
N TYR A 6 0.05 -19.55 17.87
CA TYR A 6 -1.35 -19.72 18.20
C TYR A 6 -2.20 -18.94 17.20
N THR A 7 -3.11 -19.63 16.51
CA THR A 7 -4.14 -18.99 15.71
C THR A 7 -5.19 -18.42 16.66
N LEU A 8 -5.11 -17.13 16.96
CA LEU A 8 -6.12 -16.43 17.75
C LEU A 8 -7.35 -16.17 16.86
N SER A 9 -8.53 -16.51 17.38
CA SER A 9 -9.77 -16.06 16.75
C SER A 9 -9.87 -14.53 16.87
N LEU A 10 -10.53 -13.85 15.93
CA LEU A 10 -10.71 -12.39 15.97
C LEU A 10 -11.37 -11.89 17.27
N HIS A 11 -12.13 -12.74 17.94
CA HIS A 11 -12.78 -12.46 19.24
C HIS A 11 -11.80 -12.37 20.40
N ASP A 12 -10.61 -12.99 20.27
CA ASP A 12 -9.57 -12.97 21.30
C ASP A 12 -8.48 -11.94 20.98
N ALA A 13 -8.61 -11.19 19.88
CA ALA A 13 -7.64 -10.20 19.47
C ALA A 13 -7.69 -8.97 20.41
N LEU A 14 -6.53 -8.54 20.87
CA LEU A 14 -6.34 -7.33 21.64
C LEU A 14 -5.70 -6.25 20.77
N PRO A 15 -6.47 -5.26 20.26
CA PRO A 15 -5.89 -4.16 19.52
C PRO A 15 -5.00 -3.29 20.41
N ILE A 16 -3.71 -3.25 20.11
CA ILE A 16 -2.72 -2.38 20.76
C ILE A 16 -2.05 -1.50 19.70
N TYR A 17 -1.48 -0.38 20.16
CA TYR A 17 -0.75 0.53 19.27
C TYR A 17 0.53 -0.13 18.75
N ALA A 18 0.51 -0.59 17.50
CA ALA A 18 1.60 -1.34 16.88
C ALA A 18 2.95 -0.61 16.95
N LYS A 19 2.98 0.71 16.79
CA LYS A 19 4.21 1.51 16.87
C LYS A 19 4.85 1.41 18.26
N ILE A 20 4.08 1.59 19.32
CA ILE A 20 4.57 1.53 20.71
C ILE A 20 5.03 0.10 21.02
N PHE A 21 4.23 -0.90 20.64
CA PHE A 21 4.56 -2.29 20.83
C PHE A 21 5.87 -2.66 20.11
N SER A 22 6.01 -2.28 18.85
CA SER A 22 7.23 -2.51 18.06
C SER A 22 8.47 -1.83 18.67
N GLU A 23 8.34 -0.60 19.19
CA GLU A 23 9.44 0.11 19.85
C GLU A 23 9.88 -0.59 21.15
N ILE A 24 8.92 -1.12 21.91
CA ILE A 24 9.22 -1.90 23.13
C ILE A 24 9.95 -3.18 22.75
N VAL A 25 9.38 -3.99 21.85
CA VAL A 25 9.95 -5.29 21.45
C VAL A 25 11.37 -5.15 20.92
N ARG A 26 11.66 -4.13 20.12
CA ARG A 26 13.01 -3.86 19.58
C ARG A 26 14.06 -3.54 20.64
N LYS A 27 13.63 -3.13 21.83
CA LYS A 27 14.54 -2.74 22.94
C LYS A 27 14.63 -3.78 24.03
N LEU A 28 13.84 -4.87 23.94
CA LEU A 28 13.94 -5.98 24.88
C LEU A 28 15.24 -6.76 24.66
N PRO A 29 15.82 -7.32 25.73
CA PRO A 29 16.94 -8.26 25.62
C PRO A 29 16.49 -9.54 24.90
N ASP A 30 17.46 -10.32 24.44
CA ASP A 30 17.23 -11.62 23.78
C ASP A 30 16.95 -12.71 24.83
N SER A 31 15.75 -12.63 25.40
CA SER A 31 15.25 -13.52 26.48
C SER A 31 13.75 -13.71 26.30
N ASP A 32 13.18 -14.64 27.08
CA ASP A 32 11.74 -14.91 27.06
C ASP A 32 10.92 -13.66 27.42
N VAL A 33 9.89 -13.43 26.63
CA VAL A 33 8.96 -12.30 26.82
C VAL A 33 7.61 -12.84 27.25
N VAL A 34 7.11 -12.36 28.38
CA VAL A 34 5.78 -12.68 28.89
C VAL A 34 4.85 -11.50 28.60
N ILE A 35 3.74 -11.78 27.93
CA ILE A 35 2.70 -10.76 27.61
C ILE A 35 1.41 -11.22 28.28
N GLU A 36 0.91 -10.41 29.21
CA GLU A 36 -0.32 -10.67 29.94
C GLU A 36 -1.28 -9.51 29.78
N THR A 37 -2.56 -9.81 29.61
CA THR A 37 -3.60 -8.80 29.49
C THR A 37 -4.69 -9.05 30.53
N ASP A 38 -5.08 -8.00 31.24
CA ASP A 38 -6.18 -8.04 32.20
C ASP A 38 -7.54 -7.73 31.57
N SER A 39 -8.60 -7.87 32.36
CA SER A 39 -10.00 -7.60 31.93
C SER A 39 -10.27 -6.14 31.54
N ASN A 40 -9.37 -5.21 31.87
CA ASN A 40 -9.45 -3.80 31.50
C ASN A 40 -8.59 -3.48 30.26
N PHE A 41 -8.18 -4.50 29.51
CA PHE A 41 -7.32 -4.40 28.32
C PHE A 41 -5.94 -3.77 28.59
N LYS A 42 -5.49 -3.79 29.84
CA LYS A 42 -4.14 -3.39 30.18
C LYS A 42 -3.18 -4.56 29.91
N THR A 43 -2.31 -4.38 28.97
CA THR A 43 -1.30 -5.37 28.58
C THR A 43 0.01 -5.06 29.29
N THR A 44 0.51 -6.04 30.01
CA THR A 44 1.82 -6.02 30.67
C THR A 44 2.79 -6.87 29.87
N ILE A 45 3.92 -6.28 29.49
CA ILE A 45 5.01 -6.94 28.76
C ILE A 45 6.18 -7.02 29.72
N THR A 46 6.62 -8.22 30.06
CA THR A 46 7.72 -8.47 30.99
C THR A 46 8.83 -9.26 30.29
N CYS A 47 10.05 -8.80 30.43
CA CYS A 47 11.23 -9.48 29.95
C CYS A 47 12.37 -9.25 30.95
N GLU A 48 12.84 -10.26 31.61
CA GLU A 48 13.79 -10.19 32.74
C GLU A 48 13.37 -9.16 33.81
N LYS A 49 14.13 -8.07 33.97
CA LYS A 49 13.83 -6.96 34.89
C LYS A 49 13.00 -5.84 34.25
N ALA A 50 12.81 -5.86 32.94
CA ALA A 50 12.05 -4.86 32.23
C ALA A 50 10.56 -5.17 32.30
N LYS A 51 9.74 -4.14 32.60
CA LYS A 51 8.28 -4.25 32.63
C LYS A 51 7.66 -3.03 31.99
N PHE A 52 6.80 -3.26 31.01
CA PHE A 52 6.07 -2.22 30.30
C PHE A 52 4.58 -2.46 30.40
N ASN A 53 3.80 -1.38 30.41
CA ASN A 53 2.35 -1.46 30.41
C ASN A 53 1.81 -0.67 29.21
N ILE A 54 0.93 -1.28 28.42
CA ILE A 54 0.23 -0.65 27.30
C ILE A 54 -1.27 -0.84 27.54
N VAL A 55 -2.06 0.18 27.23
CA VAL A 55 -3.52 0.04 27.25
C VAL A 55 -3.97 -0.32 25.84
N GLY A 56 -4.65 -1.44 25.71
CA GLY A 56 -5.31 -1.89 24.50
C GLY A 56 -6.77 -1.45 24.42
N LYS A 57 -7.48 -1.99 23.45
CA LYS A 57 -8.92 -1.86 23.27
C LYS A 57 -9.56 -3.23 23.18
N SER A 58 -10.90 -3.30 23.30
CA SER A 58 -11.63 -4.52 22.99
C SER A 58 -11.41 -4.94 21.53
N GLY A 59 -11.35 -6.24 21.27
CA GLY A 59 -11.36 -6.78 19.91
C GLY A 59 -12.59 -6.34 19.12
N ASP A 60 -13.72 -6.15 19.77
CA ASP A 60 -14.96 -5.66 19.16
C ASP A 60 -14.86 -4.23 18.62
N ASP A 61 -13.93 -3.43 19.15
CA ASP A 61 -13.63 -2.07 18.67
C ASP A 61 -12.67 -2.06 17.46
N PHE A 62 -12.19 -3.22 17.01
CA PHE A 62 -11.32 -3.31 15.86
C PHE A 62 -12.11 -3.10 14.57
N SER A 63 -11.66 -2.17 13.75
CA SER A 63 -12.32 -1.91 12.47
C SER A 63 -12.22 -3.13 11.56
N TYR A 64 -13.37 -3.67 11.17
CA TYR A 64 -13.43 -4.73 10.18
C TYR A 64 -12.97 -4.21 8.81
N ILE A 65 -12.23 -5.05 8.09
CA ILE A 65 -11.95 -4.80 6.68
C ILE A 65 -13.29 -4.88 5.94
N PRO A 66 -13.69 -3.84 5.17
CA PRO A 66 -14.94 -3.89 4.44
C PRO A 66 -14.92 -5.05 3.44
N PHE A 67 -16.08 -5.70 3.28
CA PHE A 67 -16.23 -6.66 2.19
C PHE A 67 -16.18 -5.91 0.86
N ILE A 68 -15.24 -6.28 0.01
CA ILE A 68 -15.05 -5.69 -1.31
C ILE A 68 -15.29 -6.77 -2.35
N GLU A 69 -16.21 -6.49 -3.27
CA GLU A 69 -16.46 -7.38 -4.40
C GLU A 69 -15.22 -7.49 -5.29
N ARG A 70 -14.85 -8.72 -5.63
CA ARG A 70 -13.68 -9.04 -6.47
C ARG A 70 -14.15 -9.49 -7.85
N ASN A 71 -14.81 -8.59 -8.59
CA ASN A 71 -15.46 -8.92 -9.86
C ASN A 71 -14.48 -9.13 -11.01
N GLU A 72 -13.45 -8.27 -11.12
CA GLU A 72 -12.47 -8.34 -12.19
C GLU A 72 -11.06 -8.27 -11.60
N CYS A 73 -10.25 -9.27 -11.93
CA CYS A 73 -8.89 -9.40 -11.45
C CYS A 73 -7.90 -8.91 -12.51
N ILE A 74 -7.17 -7.86 -12.18
CA ILE A 74 -6.05 -7.35 -13.00
C ILE A 74 -4.78 -7.96 -12.44
N SER A 75 -4.10 -8.78 -13.24
CA SER A 75 -2.89 -9.48 -12.81
C SER A 75 -1.64 -8.84 -13.42
N ILE A 76 -0.64 -8.59 -12.58
CA ILE A 76 0.64 -8.01 -12.94
C ILE A 76 1.76 -8.65 -12.12
N SER A 77 2.95 -8.87 -12.67
CA SER A 77 4.05 -9.42 -11.86
C SER A 77 4.46 -8.48 -10.72
N GLN A 78 4.81 -9.05 -9.58
CA GLN A 78 5.27 -8.29 -8.41
C GLN A 78 6.44 -7.36 -8.76
N PHE A 79 7.38 -7.83 -9.57
CA PHE A 79 8.51 -7.03 -10.06
C PHE A 79 8.03 -5.81 -10.86
N THR A 80 7.12 -6.02 -11.83
CA THR A 80 6.64 -4.93 -12.70
C THR A 80 5.89 -3.87 -11.90
N LEU A 81 4.99 -4.27 -10.98
CA LEU A 81 4.26 -3.32 -10.14
C LEU A 81 5.22 -2.51 -9.26
N LYS A 82 6.17 -3.19 -8.62
CA LYS A 82 7.19 -2.54 -7.78
C LYS A 82 8.02 -1.51 -8.55
N GLU A 83 8.45 -1.87 -9.77
CA GLU A 83 9.22 -0.95 -10.65
C GLU A 83 8.38 0.22 -11.15
N VAL A 84 7.12 -0.01 -11.50
CA VAL A 84 6.20 1.08 -11.88
C VAL A 84 6.06 2.07 -10.75
N ILE A 85 5.71 1.61 -9.54
CA ILE A 85 5.60 2.48 -8.37
C ILE A 85 6.91 3.23 -8.13
N ARG A 86 8.06 2.55 -8.12
CA ARG A 86 9.37 3.17 -7.91
C ARG A 86 9.68 4.28 -8.92
N GLN A 87 9.20 4.13 -10.16
CA GLN A 87 9.48 5.06 -11.26
C GLN A 87 8.50 6.22 -11.34
N THR A 88 7.41 6.20 -10.59
CA THR A 88 6.38 7.24 -10.61
C THR A 88 6.19 7.94 -9.28
N ILE A 89 6.24 7.22 -8.16
CA ILE A 89 5.87 7.70 -6.83
C ILE A 89 6.60 8.97 -6.37
N PHE A 90 7.80 9.21 -6.85
CA PHE A 90 8.58 10.39 -6.45
C PHE A 90 8.02 11.72 -6.99
N SER A 91 7.07 11.67 -7.91
CA SER A 91 6.43 12.86 -8.50
C SER A 91 5.07 13.21 -7.89
N ILE A 92 4.60 12.49 -6.86
CA ILE A 92 3.41 12.91 -6.12
C ILE A 92 3.73 14.11 -5.21
N ALA A 93 2.71 14.87 -4.85
CA ALA A 93 2.83 15.92 -3.84
C ALA A 93 2.86 15.31 -2.43
N ASP A 94 3.78 15.77 -1.58
CA ASP A 94 3.87 15.31 -0.19
C ASP A 94 2.72 15.82 0.67
N ASN A 95 2.29 17.04 0.43
CA ASN A 95 1.21 17.68 1.15
C ASN A 95 0.62 18.77 0.25
N ASP A 96 -0.55 18.55 -0.32
CA ASP A 96 -1.20 19.49 -1.22
C ASP A 96 -2.63 19.76 -0.76
N ASN A 97 -3.10 20.97 -1.02
CA ASN A 97 -4.51 21.35 -0.90
C ASN A 97 -5.38 20.55 -1.87
N ASN A 98 -4.80 20.06 -2.97
CA ASN A 98 -5.45 19.15 -3.90
C ASN A 98 -5.04 17.69 -3.63
N LYS A 99 -5.93 16.95 -2.98
CA LYS A 99 -5.70 15.54 -2.62
C LYS A 99 -5.35 14.64 -3.80
N LEU A 100 -5.80 14.96 -5.01
CA LEU A 100 -5.51 14.15 -6.20
C LEU A 100 -4.01 14.09 -6.51
N MET A 101 -3.26 15.16 -6.19
CA MET A 101 -1.81 15.20 -6.40
C MET A 101 -1.03 14.34 -5.39
N THR A 102 -1.66 13.92 -4.28
CA THR A 102 -1.04 13.01 -3.29
C THR A 102 -1.18 11.54 -3.66
N GLY A 103 -1.80 11.24 -4.80
CA GLY A 103 -1.99 9.90 -5.33
C GLY A 103 -1.47 9.75 -6.75
N GLU A 104 -1.49 8.53 -7.24
CA GLU A 104 -1.17 8.19 -8.63
C GLU A 104 -2.44 7.79 -9.38
N LEU A 105 -2.58 8.29 -10.59
CA LEU A 105 -3.59 7.82 -11.52
C LEU A 105 -3.21 6.43 -12.03
N PHE A 106 -4.14 5.49 -11.93
CA PHE A 106 -4.13 4.21 -12.65
C PHE A 106 -5.23 4.28 -13.70
N GLU A 107 -4.86 4.30 -14.96
CA GLU A 107 -5.75 4.31 -16.10
C GLU A 107 -5.53 3.03 -16.91
N ILE A 108 -6.57 2.21 -16.99
CA ILE A 108 -6.57 0.91 -17.66
C ILE A 108 -7.45 1.06 -18.89
N GLU A 109 -6.93 0.68 -20.02
CA GLU A 109 -7.65 0.65 -21.29
C GLU A 109 -7.14 -0.53 -22.11
N GLU A 110 -8.05 -1.47 -22.43
CA GLU A 110 -7.69 -2.73 -23.08
C GLU A 110 -6.57 -3.45 -22.30
N ASN A 111 -5.44 -3.72 -22.92
CA ASN A 111 -4.27 -4.35 -22.31
C ASN A 111 -3.21 -3.35 -21.85
N GLN A 112 -3.55 -2.08 -21.70
CA GLN A 112 -2.61 -1.06 -21.25
C GLN A 112 -2.96 -0.56 -19.85
N LEU A 113 -1.97 -0.51 -18.99
CA LEU A 113 -2.05 0.22 -17.72
C LEU A 113 -1.11 1.42 -17.80
N LYS A 114 -1.65 2.61 -17.72
CA LYS A 114 -0.94 3.88 -17.62
C LYS A 114 -0.97 4.35 -16.17
N VAL A 115 0.19 4.56 -15.60
CA VAL A 115 0.36 5.10 -14.24
C VAL A 115 0.95 6.49 -14.34
N VAL A 116 0.31 7.45 -13.68
CA VAL A 116 0.73 8.86 -13.72
C VAL A 116 0.75 9.47 -12.32
N SER A 117 1.80 10.20 -12.02
CA SER A 117 1.90 11.06 -10.84
C SER A 117 2.36 12.46 -11.22
N LEU A 118 1.93 13.46 -10.47
CA LEU A 118 2.34 14.85 -10.67
C LEU A 118 2.22 15.68 -9.37
N ASP A 119 3.00 16.75 -9.28
CA ASP A 119 2.94 17.73 -8.19
C ASP A 119 2.91 19.20 -8.65
N GLY A 120 2.55 19.44 -9.93
CA GLY A 120 2.53 20.77 -10.54
C GLY A 120 3.88 21.26 -11.11
N HIS A 121 5.01 20.64 -10.73
CA HIS A 121 6.34 20.96 -11.25
C HIS A 121 6.93 19.83 -12.11
N ARG A 122 6.52 18.62 -11.90
CA ARG A 122 7.00 17.42 -12.59
C ARG A 122 5.85 16.45 -12.81
N ILE A 123 5.98 15.64 -13.84
CA ILE A 123 5.02 14.59 -14.19
C ILE A 123 5.85 13.33 -14.47
N SER A 124 5.46 12.22 -13.87
CA SER A 124 6.00 10.91 -14.21
C SER A 124 4.90 10.06 -14.82
N ILE A 125 5.21 9.43 -15.95
CA ILE A 125 4.29 8.57 -16.69
C ILE A 125 4.97 7.24 -16.96
N ARG A 126 4.26 6.15 -16.65
CA ARG A 126 4.69 4.80 -16.99
C ARG A 126 3.54 4.05 -17.64
N ASN A 127 3.80 3.52 -18.84
CA ASN A 127 2.88 2.62 -19.55
C ASN A 127 3.44 1.21 -19.48
N ILE A 128 2.59 0.26 -19.20
CA ILE A 128 2.90 -1.16 -19.17
C ILE A 128 1.81 -1.93 -19.91
N GLU A 129 2.20 -3.03 -20.54
CA GLU A 129 1.31 -3.95 -21.20
C GLU A 129 0.87 -5.03 -20.22
N LEU A 130 -0.44 -5.22 -20.10
CA LEU A 130 -1.06 -6.26 -19.30
C LEU A 130 -1.25 -7.53 -20.15
N LYS A 131 -1.39 -8.68 -19.50
CA LYS A 131 -1.58 -9.97 -20.18
C LYS A 131 -2.94 -10.11 -20.85
N ASN A 132 -3.96 -9.46 -20.27
CA ASN A 132 -5.36 -9.56 -20.69
C ASN A 132 -5.91 -8.18 -21.03
N ASN A 133 -7.03 -8.16 -21.74
CA ASN A 133 -7.80 -6.95 -21.96
C ASN A 133 -8.80 -6.76 -20.82
N TYR A 134 -9.00 -5.50 -20.43
CA TYR A 134 -9.88 -5.08 -19.35
C TYR A 134 -10.76 -3.91 -19.82
N ASP A 135 -11.89 -3.76 -19.16
CA ASP A 135 -12.73 -2.58 -19.35
C ASP A 135 -12.01 -1.31 -18.93
N HIS A 136 -12.35 -0.19 -19.58
CA HIS A 136 -11.76 1.11 -19.23
C HIS A 136 -12.06 1.47 -17.78
N LYS A 137 -11.00 1.66 -17.00
CA LYS A 137 -11.06 2.09 -15.59
C LYS A 137 -10.06 3.19 -15.34
N LYS A 138 -10.48 4.16 -14.56
CA LYS A 138 -9.65 5.29 -14.17
C LYS A 138 -9.83 5.59 -12.69
N VAL A 139 -8.79 5.37 -11.91
CA VAL A 139 -8.83 5.51 -10.45
C VAL A 139 -7.58 6.23 -9.95
N VAL A 140 -7.70 6.91 -8.80
CA VAL A 140 -6.56 7.55 -8.14
C VAL A 140 -6.23 6.80 -6.86
N VAL A 141 -5.07 6.18 -6.86
CA VAL A 141 -4.58 5.38 -5.73
C VAL A 141 -3.72 6.25 -4.81
N PRO A 142 -3.99 6.27 -3.49
CA PRO A 142 -3.17 7.07 -2.57
C PRO A 142 -1.69 6.68 -2.62
N GLY A 143 -0.82 7.66 -2.76
CA GLY A 143 0.62 7.44 -2.85
C GLY A 143 1.19 6.75 -1.61
N LYS A 144 0.63 7.04 -0.42
CA LYS A 144 1.02 6.36 0.81
C LYS A 144 0.76 4.85 0.73
N THR A 145 -0.38 4.44 0.17
CA THR A 145 -0.69 3.01 -0.03
C THR A 145 0.32 2.36 -0.96
N LEU A 146 0.61 3.00 -2.10
CA LEU A 146 1.58 2.48 -3.07
C LEU A 146 2.99 2.38 -2.49
N GLN A 147 3.41 3.35 -1.68
CA GLN A 147 4.68 3.30 -0.97
C GLN A 147 4.77 2.09 -0.02
N GLU A 148 3.70 1.82 0.74
CA GLU A 148 3.68 0.66 1.64
C GLU A 148 3.61 -0.66 0.86
N VAL A 149 2.78 -0.75 -0.18
CA VAL A 149 2.73 -1.92 -1.08
C VAL A 149 4.11 -2.20 -1.68
N SER A 150 4.80 -1.18 -2.20
CA SER A 150 6.13 -1.33 -2.78
C SER A 150 7.19 -1.84 -1.78
N LYS A 151 7.06 -1.51 -0.49
CA LYS A 151 7.98 -1.99 0.56
C LYS A 151 7.78 -3.46 0.89
N ILE A 152 6.52 -3.91 0.93
CA ILE A 152 6.17 -5.27 1.34
C ILE A 152 6.17 -6.27 0.19
N LEU A 153 6.09 -5.81 -1.07
CA LEU A 153 6.20 -6.67 -2.24
C LEU A 153 7.59 -7.33 -2.31
N PRO A 154 7.69 -8.67 -2.38
CA PRO A 154 8.97 -9.35 -2.56
C PRO A 154 9.67 -8.93 -3.86
N GLY A 155 8.91 -8.73 -4.94
CA GLY A 155 9.42 -8.30 -6.24
C GLY A 155 9.85 -9.46 -7.14
N SER A 156 9.23 -10.61 -7.01
CA SER A 156 9.39 -11.73 -7.92
C SER A 156 8.89 -11.37 -9.33
N ALA A 157 9.60 -11.81 -10.35
CA ALA A 157 9.17 -11.66 -11.74
C ALA A 157 8.17 -12.75 -12.17
N GLU A 158 8.17 -13.87 -11.46
CA GLU A 158 7.35 -15.05 -11.77
C GLU A 158 6.01 -15.02 -11.05
N GLU A 159 5.96 -14.40 -9.86
CA GLU A 159 4.75 -14.29 -9.05
C GLU A 159 3.98 -13.02 -9.36
N GLU A 160 2.67 -13.09 -9.21
CA GLU A 160 1.76 -12.02 -9.59
C GLU A 160 1.16 -11.34 -8.38
N VAL A 161 0.74 -10.10 -8.60
CA VAL A 161 -0.16 -9.34 -7.74
C VAL A 161 -1.50 -9.28 -8.43
N ASN A 162 -2.54 -9.68 -7.73
CA ASN A 162 -3.92 -9.55 -8.16
C ASN A 162 -4.46 -8.21 -7.64
N ILE A 163 -4.92 -7.37 -8.55
CA ILE A 163 -5.49 -6.06 -8.23
C ILE A 163 -6.97 -6.10 -8.54
N PHE A 164 -7.77 -5.72 -7.56
CA PHE A 164 -9.22 -5.58 -7.70
C PHE A 164 -9.62 -4.14 -7.47
N LEU A 165 -10.47 -3.63 -8.35
CA LEU A 165 -11.01 -2.29 -8.29
C LEU A 165 -12.50 -2.34 -8.02
N SER A 166 -12.93 -1.65 -6.99
CA SER A 166 -14.34 -1.36 -6.73
C SER A 166 -14.59 0.15 -6.87
N GLU A 167 -15.80 0.59 -6.65
CA GLU A 167 -16.17 2.01 -6.76
C GLU A 167 -15.27 2.94 -5.91
N ASN A 168 -14.95 2.53 -4.69
CA ASN A 168 -14.25 3.36 -3.71
C ASN A 168 -12.98 2.75 -3.14
N HIS A 169 -12.62 1.53 -3.56
CA HIS A 169 -11.50 0.79 -3.00
C HIS A 169 -10.65 0.11 -4.07
N ILE A 170 -9.37 -0.05 -3.75
CA ILE A 170 -8.44 -0.92 -4.44
C ILE A 170 -7.95 -1.99 -3.48
N VAL A 171 -7.84 -3.20 -3.96
CA VAL A 171 -7.29 -4.34 -3.22
C VAL A 171 -6.09 -4.88 -3.98
N PHE A 172 -5.00 -5.11 -3.28
CA PHE A 172 -3.84 -5.83 -3.78
C PHE A 172 -3.73 -7.15 -3.02
N GLU A 173 -3.68 -8.25 -3.75
CA GLU A 173 -3.48 -9.59 -3.19
C GLU A 173 -2.23 -10.23 -3.79
N PHE A 174 -1.33 -10.65 -2.95
CA PHE A 174 -0.10 -11.36 -3.33
C PHE A 174 0.34 -12.22 -2.16
N ASP A 175 0.84 -13.40 -2.44
CA ASP A 175 1.16 -14.42 -1.44
C ASP A 175 -0.01 -14.58 -0.43
N ASP A 176 0.26 -14.52 0.85
CA ASP A 176 -0.74 -14.54 1.92
C ASP A 176 -1.14 -13.13 2.40
N THR A 177 -0.86 -12.11 1.59
CA THR A 177 -1.06 -10.70 1.95
C THR A 177 -2.20 -10.07 1.16
N THR A 178 -3.11 -9.42 1.87
CA THR A 178 -4.17 -8.58 1.30
C THR A 178 -4.03 -7.15 1.79
N VAL A 179 -3.88 -6.20 0.87
CA VAL A 179 -3.85 -4.77 1.17
C VAL A 179 -5.09 -4.12 0.59
N VAL A 180 -5.88 -3.50 1.46
CA VAL A 180 -7.08 -2.75 1.08
C VAL A 180 -6.83 -1.26 1.27
N SER A 181 -7.15 -0.46 0.27
CA SER A 181 -7.05 1.00 0.35
C SER A 181 -8.28 1.67 -0.24
N ARG A 182 -8.68 2.78 0.38
CA ARG A 182 -9.69 3.65 -0.20
C ARG A 182 -9.06 4.48 -1.31
N LEU A 183 -9.77 4.61 -2.44
CA LEU A 183 -9.38 5.45 -3.56
C LEU A 183 -9.57 6.95 -3.23
N ILE A 184 -8.82 7.81 -3.89
CA ILE A 184 -9.02 9.26 -3.82
C ILE A 184 -10.11 9.62 -4.83
N GLU A 185 -11.19 10.21 -4.34
CA GLU A 185 -12.31 10.64 -5.17
C GLU A 185 -11.98 11.92 -5.96
N GLY A 186 -12.40 11.97 -7.21
CA GLY A 186 -12.28 13.13 -8.08
C GLY A 186 -11.77 12.80 -9.48
N GLU A 187 -11.91 13.75 -10.39
CA GLU A 187 -11.40 13.64 -11.76
C GLU A 187 -9.93 14.07 -11.79
N TYR A 188 -9.05 13.16 -12.22
CA TYR A 188 -7.63 13.47 -12.35
C TYR A 188 -7.35 14.44 -13.48
N PHE A 189 -6.22 15.10 -13.46
CA PHE A 189 -5.81 16.12 -14.42
C PHE A 189 -5.74 15.59 -15.86
N LYS A 190 -6.02 16.44 -16.83
CA LYS A 190 -5.86 16.14 -18.25
C LYS A 190 -4.39 16.28 -18.64
N ILE A 191 -3.66 15.18 -18.52
CA ILE A 191 -2.19 15.13 -18.68
C ILE A 191 -1.75 15.59 -20.06
N GLU A 192 -2.51 15.27 -21.11
CA GLU A 192 -2.20 15.63 -22.50
C GLU A 192 -2.12 17.15 -22.70
N GLN A 193 -2.90 17.90 -21.93
CA GLN A 193 -2.90 19.37 -21.97
C GLN A 193 -1.73 20.00 -21.21
N MET A 194 -1.12 19.24 -20.29
CA MET A 194 0.02 19.70 -19.47
C MET A 194 1.36 19.38 -20.12
N LEU A 195 1.40 18.43 -21.06
CA LEU A 195 2.59 18.05 -21.81
C LEU A 195 2.74 18.97 -23.01
N SER A 196 3.63 19.96 -22.93
CA SER A 196 3.96 20.80 -24.09
C SER A 196 4.78 20.00 -25.09
N SER A 197 4.38 20.06 -26.38
CA SER A 197 5.17 19.55 -27.50
C SER A 197 6.02 20.65 -28.14
N ASP A 198 5.89 21.90 -27.68
CA ASP A 198 6.59 23.06 -28.20
C ASP A 198 7.90 23.24 -27.43
N TYR A 199 9.00 22.87 -28.06
CA TYR A 199 10.36 23.01 -27.51
C TYR A 199 11.33 23.45 -28.59
N ASP A 200 12.16 24.43 -28.28
CA ASP A 200 13.20 24.95 -29.16
C ASP A 200 14.42 24.01 -29.29
N THR A 201 14.67 23.21 -28.27
CA THR A 201 15.85 22.37 -28.21
C THR A 201 15.52 20.93 -27.75
N LYS A 202 16.02 19.93 -28.50
CA LYS A 202 15.93 18.52 -28.16
C LYS A 202 17.32 17.91 -27.95
N VAL A 203 17.58 17.37 -26.79
CA VAL A 203 18.84 16.72 -26.44
C VAL A 203 18.63 15.22 -26.24
N LYS A 204 19.45 14.40 -26.90
CA LYS A 204 19.49 12.95 -26.73
C LYS A 204 20.77 12.57 -25.98
N ILE A 205 20.61 11.99 -24.79
CA ILE A 205 21.72 11.54 -23.94
C ILE A 205 21.57 10.06 -23.61
N ASN A 206 22.70 9.39 -23.44
CA ASN A 206 22.70 8.02 -22.95
C ASN A 206 22.61 8.03 -21.42
N LYS A 207 21.68 7.22 -20.89
CA LYS A 207 21.63 6.90 -19.47
C LYS A 207 22.68 5.83 -19.19
N ARG A 208 23.70 6.13 -18.41
CA ARG A 208 24.64 5.16 -17.85
C ARG A 208 24.28 4.88 -16.41
#